data_6b5bd28a5212e29adb6a30f9967e83ec
#
_entry.id   6b5bd28a5212e29adb6a30f9967e83ec
#
_cell.length_a   1.000
_cell.length_b   1.000
_cell.length_c   1.000
_cell.angle_alpha   90.00
_cell.angle_beta   90.00
_cell.angle_gamma   90.00
#
_symmetry.space_group_name_H-M   'P 1'
#
loop_
_entity.id
_entity.type
_entity.pdbx_description
1 polymer ?
#
loop_
_entity_poly.entity_id
_entity_poly.type
_entity_poly.pdbx_seq_one_letter_code
_entity_poly.pdbx_strand_id
1 'polypeptide(L)'
;MKFYTGNMFPEDFKGDVIIAQHGSWNRTEPVGYQLMRVTFDENNEVSGHETFIDGWLNDGEAWGRPTDVLQLPDGSVLVSDDFNGVIYRVSYGEEQSDAQTTSTRHGNNTIENLMMPESAIAHPDGRVFVTEIGEFGKNGDGKVTVVNTDGSTETLVDGLNDPKGIDMFNNTLYVADVDQLVKISLDGQSEVMVKPGDFPGKPVFLNDVEIDGHGNVYVSDSGDDNGKDAGIYQVTAEGKVTEIIKQNSGIKRPNGLLMDGYNKMLVADFGTGDLFQLDINSAKATKVNSGFGGADGLVRDTDGFLYISDWNNGKVWQLNEAKATPQLITDEYKAAADIALSADGKYILMPDMKAGKLYFLPIK
;
A
#
# COMPACT_ATOMS: atom_id res chain seq x y z
N MET A 1 -5.82 -10.40 21.85
CA MET A 1 -6.14 -11.83 21.66
C MET A 1 -7.09 -12.02 20.48
N LYS A 2 -7.01 -13.17 19.79
CA LYS A 2 -7.79 -13.46 18.58
C LYS A 2 -8.10 -14.94 18.46
N PHE A 3 -9.34 -15.30 18.12
CA PHE A 3 -9.65 -16.66 17.67
C PHE A 3 -9.02 -16.90 16.31
N TYR A 4 -8.35 -18.04 16.15
CA TYR A 4 -7.79 -18.43 14.87
C TYR A 4 -8.86 -19.15 14.03
N THR A 5 -9.14 -18.61 12.86
CA THR A 5 -10.14 -19.12 11.90
C THR A 5 -9.52 -19.38 10.53
N GLY A 6 -8.21 -19.15 10.39
CA GLY A 6 -7.46 -19.33 9.14
C GLY A 6 -7.22 -20.79 8.77
N ASN A 7 -6.62 -20.97 7.61
CA ASN A 7 -6.26 -22.29 7.08
C ASN A 7 -4.75 -22.49 6.90
N MET A 8 -3.92 -21.54 7.35
CA MET A 8 -2.48 -21.61 7.18
C MET A 8 -1.82 -22.49 8.24
N PHE A 9 -2.24 -22.36 9.51
CA PHE A 9 -1.77 -23.24 10.58
C PHE A 9 -2.49 -24.60 10.55
N PRO A 10 -1.95 -25.64 11.22
CA PRO A 10 -2.59 -26.97 11.29
C PRO A 10 -4.07 -26.89 11.67
N GLU A 11 -4.85 -27.88 11.21
CA GLU A 11 -6.32 -27.91 11.38
C GLU A 11 -6.74 -27.82 12.85
N ASP A 12 -5.91 -28.32 13.77
CA ASP A 12 -6.13 -28.27 15.22
C ASP A 12 -5.99 -26.86 15.83
N PHE A 13 -5.53 -25.86 15.05
CA PHE A 13 -5.54 -24.46 15.48
C PHE A 13 -6.89 -23.78 15.30
N LYS A 14 -7.76 -24.35 14.47
CA LYS A 14 -9.06 -23.71 14.19
C LYS A 14 -9.95 -23.68 15.42
N GLY A 15 -10.40 -22.49 15.76
CA GLY A 15 -11.25 -22.25 16.93
C GLY A 15 -10.48 -21.99 18.22
N ASP A 16 -9.16 -22.15 18.22
CA ASP A 16 -8.33 -21.80 19.36
C ASP A 16 -8.09 -20.29 19.46
N VAL A 17 -7.70 -19.83 20.64
CA VAL A 17 -7.39 -18.41 20.88
C VAL A 17 -5.89 -18.20 20.96
N ILE A 18 -5.37 -17.27 20.19
CA ILE A 18 -4.01 -16.74 20.30
C ILE A 18 -4.02 -15.49 21.18
N ILE A 19 -3.17 -15.46 22.20
CA ILE A 19 -3.07 -14.38 23.17
C ILE A 19 -1.65 -13.84 23.18
N ALA A 20 -1.47 -12.54 22.94
CA ALA A 20 -0.21 -11.84 23.20
C ALA A 20 -0.09 -11.58 24.72
N GLN A 21 0.95 -12.12 25.34
CA GLN A 21 1.32 -11.86 26.72
C GLN A 21 2.43 -10.79 26.73
N HIS A 22 2.03 -9.56 26.96
CA HIS A 22 2.87 -8.36 26.89
C HIS A 22 4.10 -8.42 27.83
N GLY A 23 4.00 -9.16 28.90
CA GLY A 23 5.07 -9.32 29.88
C GLY A 23 4.84 -8.56 31.18
N SER A 24 5.50 -9.01 32.22
CA SER A 24 5.44 -8.40 33.55
C SER A 24 6.42 -7.23 33.65
N TRP A 25 6.03 -6.15 34.34
CA TRP A 25 6.88 -4.96 34.52
C TRP A 25 7.44 -4.79 35.95
N ASN A 26 6.92 -5.50 36.93
CA ASN A 26 7.29 -5.35 38.34
C ASN A 26 7.52 -6.67 39.07
N ARG A 27 7.95 -7.73 38.35
CA ARG A 27 8.31 -9.01 38.94
C ARG A 27 9.83 -9.19 38.96
N THR A 28 10.34 -9.78 40.03
CA THR A 28 11.76 -10.14 40.16
C THR A 28 12.20 -11.15 39.08
N GLU A 29 11.30 -12.08 38.75
CA GLU A 29 11.44 -13.00 37.63
C GLU A 29 10.42 -12.60 36.57
N PRO A 30 10.84 -12.06 35.43
CA PRO A 30 9.94 -11.70 34.34
C PRO A 30 9.16 -12.89 33.80
N VAL A 31 7.88 -12.68 33.46
CA VAL A 31 7.01 -13.69 32.86
C VAL A 31 6.17 -13.06 31.75
N GLY A 32 5.71 -13.86 30.83
CA GLY A 32 5.03 -13.42 29.61
C GLY A 32 6.05 -13.23 28.49
N TYR A 33 5.93 -12.17 27.70
CA TYR A 33 6.78 -11.89 26.54
C TYR A 33 6.71 -13.02 25.49
N GLN A 34 5.47 -13.50 25.24
CA GLN A 34 5.23 -14.67 24.38
C GLN A 34 3.82 -14.61 23.79
N LEU A 35 3.56 -15.45 22.81
CA LEU A 35 2.21 -15.78 22.36
C LEU A 35 1.81 -17.11 22.99
N MET A 36 0.59 -17.13 23.54
CA MET A 36 -0.05 -18.35 24.04
C MET A 36 -1.15 -18.80 23.10
N ARG A 37 -1.27 -20.11 22.92
CA ARG A 37 -2.42 -20.79 22.34
C ARG A 37 -3.28 -21.36 23.46
N VAL A 38 -4.58 -21.09 23.43
CA VAL A 38 -5.58 -21.68 24.35
C VAL A 38 -6.50 -22.56 23.53
N THR A 39 -6.58 -23.82 23.90
CA THR A 39 -7.36 -24.86 23.22
C THR A 39 -8.71 -25.06 23.90
N PHE A 40 -9.72 -25.47 23.13
CA PHE A 40 -11.08 -25.72 23.62
C PHE A 40 -11.52 -27.13 23.28
N ASP A 41 -12.40 -27.71 24.13
CA ASP A 41 -13.04 -28.99 23.88
C ASP A 41 -14.32 -28.86 23.05
N GLU A 42 -14.98 -30.00 22.80
CA GLU A 42 -16.23 -30.06 22.02
C GLU A 42 -17.40 -29.25 22.65
N ASN A 43 -17.29 -28.91 23.94
CA ASN A 43 -18.27 -28.10 24.66
C ASN A 43 -17.93 -26.64 24.69
N ASN A 44 -16.86 -26.20 23.99
CA ASN A 44 -16.26 -24.88 24.04
C ASN A 44 -15.74 -24.46 25.43
N GLU A 45 -15.33 -25.45 26.24
CA GLU A 45 -14.62 -25.22 27.50
C GLU A 45 -13.11 -25.28 27.26
N VAL A 46 -12.33 -24.48 28.02
CA VAL A 46 -10.87 -24.48 27.89
C VAL A 46 -10.34 -25.87 28.25
N SER A 47 -9.73 -26.56 27.30
CA SER A 47 -9.12 -27.89 27.46
C SER A 47 -7.63 -27.82 27.77
N GLY A 48 -6.95 -26.69 27.42
CA GLY A 48 -5.53 -26.51 27.68
C GLY A 48 -5.00 -25.19 27.24
N HIS A 49 -3.72 -24.99 27.49
CA HIS A 49 -2.97 -23.86 26.96
C HIS A 49 -1.49 -24.24 26.80
N GLU A 50 -0.84 -23.65 25.82
CA GLU A 50 0.58 -23.87 25.53
C GLU A 50 1.24 -22.59 25.03
N THR A 51 2.55 -22.51 25.14
CA THR A 51 3.31 -21.46 24.45
C THR A 51 3.28 -21.72 22.96
N PHE A 52 2.81 -20.77 22.20
CA PHE A 52 2.77 -20.82 20.74
C PHE A 52 4.07 -20.28 20.13
N ILE A 53 4.50 -19.11 20.58
CA ILE A 53 5.76 -18.46 20.16
C ILE A 53 6.35 -17.75 21.37
N ASP A 54 7.64 -17.93 21.57
CA ASP A 54 8.43 -17.22 22.58
C ASP A 54 9.71 -16.63 21.98
N GLY A 55 10.63 -16.22 22.83
CA GLY A 55 11.93 -15.68 22.44
C GLY A 55 12.11 -14.19 22.70
N TRP A 56 11.05 -13.44 22.99
CA TRP A 56 11.16 -12.00 23.35
C TRP A 56 11.74 -11.75 24.76
N LEU A 57 11.89 -12.80 25.56
CA LEU A 57 12.59 -12.77 26.83
C LEU A 57 13.77 -13.73 26.79
N ASN A 58 15.01 -13.22 26.96
CA ASN A 58 16.21 -14.01 26.97
C ASN A 58 17.05 -13.69 28.22
N ASP A 59 17.44 -14.71 28.98
CA ASP A 59 18.24 -14.58 30.22
C ASP A 59 17.68 -13.53 31.23
N GLY A 60 16.35 -13.38 31.28
CA GLY A 60 15.68 -12.43 32.16
C GLY A 60 15.62 -11.01 31.65
N GLU A 61 16.16 -10.72 30.46
CA GLU A 61 16.04 -9.44 29.77
C GLU A 61 15.09 -9.52 28.59
N ALA A 62 14.10 -8.62 28.56
CA ALA A 62 13.17 -8.52 27.46
C ALA A 62 13.80 -7.67 26.34
N TRP A 63 13.87 -8.21 25.13
CA TRP A 63 14.27 -7.47 23.93
C TRP A 63 13.09 -7.10 23.02
N GLY A 64 11.90 -7.62 23.32
CA GLY A 64 10.66 -7.29 22.62
C GLY A 64 9.46 -7.52 23.52
N ARG A 65 8.29 -7.03 23.08
CA ARG A 65 7.09 -7.04 23.93
C ARG A 65 5.82 -7.17 23.07
N PRO A 66 5.35 -8.43 22.83
CA PRO A 66 4.17 -8.65 21.98
C PRO A 66 2.92 -8.05 22.63
N THR A 67 2.18 -7.22 21.89
CA THR A 67 1.07 -6.43 22.41
C THR A 67 -0.29 -6.94 21.93
N ASP A 68 -0.45 -7.15 20.63
CA ASP A 68 -1.69 -7.63 20.06
C ASP A 68 -1.44 -8.57 18.87
N VAL A 69 -2.49 -9.25 18.42
CA VAL A 69 -2.47 -10.20 17.32
C VAL A 69 -3.61 -9.92 16.35
N LEU A 70 -3.30 -9.99 15.04
CA LEU A 70 -4.26 -9.87 13.95
C LEU A 70 -4.07 -11.03 12.98
N GLN A 71 -5.13 -11.76 12.68
CA GLN A 71 -5.12 -12.77 11.63
C GLN A 71 -5.35 -12.10 10.27
N LEU A 72 -4.48 -12.40 9.31
CA LEU A 72 -4.63 -11.97 7.92
C LEU A 72 -5.53 -12.93 7.12
N PRO A 73 -6.06 -12.49 5.97
CA PRO A 73 -6.92 -13.32 5.11
C PRO A 73 -6.26 -14.63 4.63
N ASP A 74 -4.94 -14.65 4.46
CA ASP A 74 -4.19 -15.86 4.08
C ASP A 74 -4.00 -16.86 5.24
N GLY A 75 -4.43 -16.48 6.44
CA GLY A 75 -4.31 -17.28 7.65
C GLY A 75 -3.02 -17.06 8.44
N SER A 76 -2.09 -16.22 7.96
CA SER A 76 -0.95 -15.78 8.76
C SER A 76 -1.40 -14.85 9.89
N VAL A 77 -0.54 -14.63 10.89
CA VAL A 77 -0.84 -13.80 12.06
C VAL A 77 0.18 -12.68 12.16
N LEU A 78 -0.28 -11.44 12.27
CA LEU A 78 0.55 -10.30 12.63
C LEU A 78 0.61 -10.18 14.15
N VAL A 79 1.77 -9.81 14.67
CA VAL A 79 2.04 -9.57 16.09
C VAL A 79 2.71 -8.23 16.23
N SER A 80 2.05 -7.28 16.90
CA SER A 80 2.65 -5.98 17.20
C SER A 80 3.57 -6.07 18.42
N ASP A 81 4.70 -5.37 18.36
CA ASP A 81 5.68 -5.23 19.42
C ASP A 81 5.88 -3.75 19.72
N ASP A 82 5.41 -3.26 20.88
CA ASP A 82 5.49 -1.85 21.25
C ASP A 82 6.83 -1.46 21.87
N PHE A 83 7.69 -2.43 22.18
CA PHE A 83 9.03 -2.17 22.67
C PHE A 83 9.99 -1.82 21.54
N ASN A 84 9.92 -2.58 20.44
CA ASN A 84 10.76 -2.36 19.27
C ASN A 84 10.10 -1.50 18.17
N GLY A 85 8.79 -1.25 18.28
CA GLY A 85 8.04 -0.52 17.25
C GLY A 85 7.94 -1.29 15.95
N VAL A 86 7.84 -2.62 16.00
CA VAL A 86 7.78 -3.50 14.84
C VAL A 86 6.52 -4.37 14.84
N ILE A 87 6.20 -4.91 13.68
CA ILE A 87 5.14 -5.90 13.51
C ILE A 87 5.75 -7.15 12.88
N TYR A 88 5.66 -8.28 13.60
CA TYR A 88 6.08 -9.58 13.08
C TYR A 88 4.94 -10.23 12.30
N ARG A 89 5.28 -10.90 11.21
CA ARG A 89 4.35 -11.80 10.52
C ARG A 89 4.73 -13.23 10.81
N VAL A 90 3.77 -13.99 11.33
CA VAL A 90 3.91 -15.41 11.66
C VAL A 90 3.15 -16.23 10.64
N SER A 91 3.84 -17.13 9.96
CA SER A 91 3.28 -18.10 9.02
C SER A 91 3.66 -19.50 9.40
N TYR A 92 2.85 -20.51 8.98
CA TYR A 92 3.12 -21.92 9.15
C TYR A 92 3.29 -22.58 7.78
N GLY A 93 4.28 -23.41 7.67
CA GLY A 93 4.63 -24.19 6.50
C GLY A 93 6.01 -24.79 6.71
N GLU A 94 6.43 -25.72 5.86
CA GLU A 94 7.87 -25.96 5.73
C GLU A 94 8.52 -24.57 5.64
N GLU A 95 9.72 -24.42 6.31
CA GLU A 95 10.59 -23.34 5.90
C GLU A 95 10.55 -23.39 4.36
N GLN A 96 9.70 -22.59 3.75
CA GLN A 96 10.14 -22.02 2.51
C GLN A 96 11.43 -21.35 2.95
N SER A 97 12.51 -22.15 2.87
CA SER A 97 13.91 -21.73 2.95
C SER A 97 13.95 -20.37 2.33
N ASP A 98 13.98 -19.34 3.16
CA ASP A 98 13.70 -17.93 2.81
C ASP A 98 12.89 -17.99 1.55
N ALA A 99 11.50 -18.13 1.70
CA ALA A 99 10.73 -18.51 0.58
C ALA A 99 11.41 -17.79 -0.49
N GLN A 100 12.17 -18.52 -1.20
CA GLN A 100 12.76 -17.85 -2.26
C GLN A 100 11.69 -16.85 -2.59
N THR A 101 11.77 -15.71 -1.84
CA THR A 101 11.42 -14.48 -2.50
C THR A 101 12.17 -14.76 -3.71
N THR A 102 11.49 -15.41 -4.62
CA THR A 102 12.06 -15.78 -5.89
C THR A 102 12.52 -14.43 -6.25
N SER A 103 13.82 -14.24 -5.94
CA SER A 103 14.50 -13.00 -6.20
C SER A 103 13.90 -12.70 -7.54
N THR A 104 12.93 -11.79 -7.54
CA THR A 104 12.21 -11.43 -8.73
C THR A 104 13.28 -10.79 -9.54
N ARG A 105 14.12 -11.63 -10.10
CA ARG A 105 15.03 -11.27 -11.14
C ARG A 105 14.13 -11.03 -12.33
N HIS A 106 13.51 -9.85 -12.29
CA HIS A 106 13.28 -9.21 -13.55
C HIS A 106 14.67 -9.14 -14.19
N GLY A 107 14.95 -10.01 -15.14
CA GLY A 107 16.28 -10.24 -15.71
C GLY A 107 16.93 -8.98 -16.27
N ASN A 108 16.18 -7.89 -16.36
CA ASN A 108 16.60 -6.51 -16.54
C ASN A 108 15.93 -5.68 -15.44
N ASN A 109 16.67 -4.76 -14.82
CA ASN A 109 16.11 -3.78 -13.86
C ASN A 109 15.17 -2.75 -14.55
N THR A 110 14.61 -3.08 -15.70
CA THR A 110 13.78 -2.18 -16.52
C THR A 110 12.88 -2.99 -17.43
N ILE A 111 11.58 -2.68 -17.41
CA ILE A 111 10.61 -3.16 -18.41
C ILE A 111 10.40 -2.04 -19.42
N GLU A 112 10.48 -2.36 -20.67
CA GLU A 112 10.40 -1.42 -21.79
C GLU A 112 9.13 -1.59 -22.61
N ASN A 113 8.85 -0.62 -23.49
CA ASN A 113 7.74 -0.63 -24.43
C ASN A 113 6.35 -0.58 -23.79
N LEU A 114 6.24 0.02 -22.63
CA LEU A 114 4.97 0.36 -22.00
C LEU A 114 4.40 1.65 -22.62
N MET A 115 3.09 1.75 -22.70
CA MET A 115 2.40 2.89 -23.33
C MET A 115 1.95 3.89 -22.26
N MET A 116 2.81 4.84 -21.92
CA MET A 116 2.58 5.84 -20.86
C MET A 116 2.23 5.17 -19.51
N PRO A 117 3.16 4.37 -18.92
CA PRO A 117 2.93 3.75 -17.63
C PRO A 117 2.81 4.82 -16.55
N GLU A 118 1.79 4.71 -15.72
CA GLU A 118 1.50 5.77 -14.75
C GLU A 118 1.68 5.30 -13.31
N SER A 119 1.12 4.16 -12.93
CA SER A 119 1.24 3.60 -11.60
C SER A 119 1.58 2.12 -11.64
N ALA A 120 2.10 1.59 -10.54
CA ALA A 120 2.44 0.18 -10.41
C ALA A 120 2.14 -0.32 -9.00
N ILE A 121 1.74 -1.58 -8.88
CA ILE A 121 1.58 -2.26 -7.58
C ILE A 121 2.16 -3.67 -7.63
N ALA A 122 2.92 -4.08 -6.61
CA ALA A 122 3.44 -5.43 -6.53
C ALA A 122 2.47 -6.37 -5.81
N HIS A 123 2.27 -7.55 -6.37
CA HIS A 123 1.59 -8.65 -5.70
C HIS A 123 2.59 -9.49 -4.89
N PRO A 124 2.20 -10.09 -3.76
CA PRO A 124 3.10 -10.92 -2.93
C PRO A 124 3.75 -12.10 -3.65
N ASP A 125 3.17 -12.59 -4.77
CA ASP A 125 3.80 -13.63 -5.61
C ASP A 125 4.92 -13.11 -6.51
N GLY A 126 5.19 -11.81 -6.47
CA GLY A 126 6.24 -11.13 -7.20
C GLY A 126 5.84 -10.55 -8.55
N ARG A 127 4.62 -10.77 -9.03
CA ARG A 127 4.10 -10.06 -10.21
C ARG A 127 3.92 -8.58 -9.89
N VAL A 128 4.03 -7.75 -10.91
CA VAL A 128 3.74 -6.31 -10.82
C VAL A 128 2.62 -5.97 -11.79
N PHE A 129 1.62 -5.23 -11.35
CA PHE A 129 0.54 -4.70 -12.17
C PHE A 129 0.84 -3.24 -12.46
N VAL A 130 0.75 -2.86 -13.73
CA VAL A 130 1.10 -1.51 -14.21
C VAL A 130 -0.08 -0.96 -15.00
N THR A 131 -0.54 0.23 -14.65
CA THR A 131 -1.49 0.97 -15.47
C THR A 131 -0.77 1.62 -16.63
N GLU A 132 -1.33 1.47 -17.82
CA GLU A 132 -0.86 2.14 -19.04
C GLU A 132 -1.98 2.99 -19.62
N ILE A 133 -1.76 4.29 -19.70
CA ILE A 133 -2.76 5.25 -20.22
C ILE A 133 -3.07 5.00 -21.69
N GLY A 134 -2.07 4.62 -22.49
CA GLY A 134 -2.20 4.58 -23.94
C GLY A 134 -1.92 5.96 -24.55
N GLU A 135 -2.87 6.52 -25.27
CA GLU A 135 -2.82 7.90 -25.78
C GLU A 135 -3.67 8.79 -24.87
N PHE A 136 -3.04 9.76 -24.20
CA PHE A 136 -3.70 10.62 -23.22
C PHE A 136 -4.95 11.30 -23.77
N GLY A 137 -6.07 11.14 -23.07
CA GLY A 137 -7.37 11.71 -23.45
C GLY A 137 -8.14 10.89 -24.49
N LYS A 138 -7.65 9.69 -24.83
CA LYS A 138 -8.33 8.79 -25.75
C LYS A 138 -8.95 7.61 -25.00
N ASN A 139 -10.26 7.51 -25.10
CA ASN A 139 -10.99 6.47 -24.39
C ASN A 139 -10.79 5.08 -25.05
N GLY A 140 -10.65 4.05 -24.23
CA GLY A 140 -10.71 2.67 -24.61
C GLY A 140 -9.39 2.08 -25.12
N ASP A 141 -8.25 2.75 -24.99
CA ASP A 141 -6.92 2.21 -25.32
C ASP A 141 -5.99 2.08 -24.10
N GLY A 142 -6.47 2.45 -22.92
CA GLY A 142 -5.82 2.19 -21.65
C GLY A 142 -5.94 0.73 -21.23
N LYS A 143 -4.99 0.27 -20.42
CA LYS A 143 -4.93 -1.13 -19.96
C LYS A 143 -4.20 -1.28 -18.63
N VAL A 144 -4.32 -2.47 -18.03
CA VAL A 144 -3.43 -2.94 -16.96
C VAL A 144 -2.57 -4.07 -17.52
N THR A 145 -1.27 -3.93 -17.40
CA THR A 145 -0.27 -4.92 -17.81
C THR A 145 0.27 -5.64 -16.59
N VAL A 146 0.37 -6.96 -16.69
CA VAL A 146 1.09 -7.81 -15.73
C VAL A 146 2.55 -7.90 -16.17
N VAL A 147 3.46 -7.61 -15.26
CA VAL A 147 4.88 -7.92 -15.38
C VAL A 147 5.15 -9.17 -14.55
N ASN A 148 5.45 -10.27 -15.19
CA ASN A 148 5.76 -11.55 -14.57
C ASN A 148 7.17 -11.52 -13.93
N THR A 149 7.44 -12.46 -13.03
CA THR A 149 8.72 -12.56 -12.31
C THR A 149 9.93 -12.82 -13.23
N ASP A 150 9.71 -13.34 -14.42
CA ASP A 150 10.75 -13.52 -15.45
C ASP A 150 10.97 -12.27 -16.32
N GLY A 151 10.19 -11.20 -16.08
CA GLY A 151 10.22 -9.95 -16.84
C GLY A 151 9.38 -9.97 -18.10
N SER A 152 8.67 -11.06 -18.41
CA SER A 152 7.68 -11.08 -19.50
C SER A 152 6.46 -10.24 -19.11
N THR A 153 5.78 -9.71 -20.12
CA THR A 153 4.59 -8.88 -19.92
C THR A 153 3.38 -9.47 -20.65
N GLU A 154 2.22 -9.34 -20.03
CA GLU A 154 0.94 -9.69 -20.63
C GLU A 154 -0.14 -8.68 -20.24
N THR A 155 -1.16 -8.54 -21.06
CA THR A 155 -2.30 -7.67 -20.73
C THR A 155 -3.25 -8.41 -19.80
N LEU A 156 -3.55 -7.82 -18.63
CA LEU A 156 -4.58 -8.32 -17.71
C LEU A 156 -5.97 -7.91 -18.17
N VAL A 157 -6.15 -6.63 -18.44
CA VAL A 157 -7.39 -6.03 -18.93
C VAL A 157 -7.05 -4.87 -19.86
N ASP A 158 -7.85 -4.68 -20.89
CA ASP A 158 -7.79 -3.57 -21.83
C ASP A 158 -9.14 -2.83 -21.88
N GLY A 159 -9.19 -1.77 -22.71
CA GLY A 159 -10.42 -0.99 -22.91
C GLY A 159 -10.72 0.01 -21.82
N LEU A 160 -9.76 0.29 -20.92
CA LEU A 160 -9.83 1.41 -19.98
C LEU A 160 -9.63 2.75 -20.74
N ASN A 161 -9.97 3.85 -20.10
CA ASN A 161 -9.83 5.17 -20.73
C ASN A 161 -8.42 5.75 -20.54
N ASP A 162 -8.17 6.46 -19.43
CA ASP A 162 -6.84 6.91 -19.01
C ASP A 162 -6.56 6.37 -17.59
N PRO A 163 -6.30 5.05 -17.42
CA PRO A 163 -6.08 4.48 -16.09
C PRO A 163 -4.80 5.03 -15.47
N LYS A 164 -4.90 5.49 -14.21
CA LYS A 164 -3.81 6.08 -13.46
C LYS A 164 -3.52 5.25 -12.20
N GLY A 165 -3.67 5.82 -11.03
CA GLY A 165 -3.38 5.16 -9.77
C GLY A 165 -4.01 3.78 -9.64
N ILE A 166 -3.25 2.85 -9.11
CA ILE A 166 -3.65 1.47 -8.88
C ILE A 166 -3.21 1.03 -7.48
N ASP A 167 -4.13 0.46 -6.73
CA ASP A 167 -3.80 -0.23 -5.48
C ASP A 167 -4.59 -1.55 -5.37
N MET A 168 -4.23 -2.39 -4.39
CA MET A 168 -4.76 -3.74 -4.28
C MET A 168 -5.23 -4.07 -2.86
N PHE A 169 -6.43 -4.62 -2.75
CA PHE A 169 -6.94 -5.17 -1.51
C PHE A 169 -7.59 -6.54 -1.74
N ASN A 170 -7.18 -7.55 -0.97
CA ASN A 170 -7.72 -8.92 -1.06
C ASN A 170 -7.74 -9.48 -2.49
N ASN A 171 -6.62 -9.37 -3.22
CA ASN A 171 -6.47 -9.84 -4.60
C ASN A 171 -7.44 -9.16 -5.60
N THR A 172 -7.93 -7.99 -5.28
CA THR A 172 -8.70 -7.14 -6.17
C THR A 172 -7.93 -5.85 -6.38
N LEU A 173 -7.68 -5.49 -7.63
CA LEU A 173 -7.08 -4.21 -8.01
C LEU A 173 -8.19 -3.15 -8.09
N TYR A 174 -7.84 -1.94 -7.68
CA TYR A 174 -8.69 -0.75 -7.78
C TYR A 174 -7.93 0.28 -8.60
N VAL A 175 -8.57 0.79 -9.64
CA VAL A 175 -7.93 1.67 -10.62
C VAL A 175 -8.75 2.93 -10.80
N ALA A 176 -8.10 4.09 -10.68
CA ALA A 176 -8.67 5.38 -11.08
C ALA A 176 -8.64 5.51 -12.61
N ASP A 177 -9.80 5.64 -13.24
CA ASP A 177 -9.93 5.69 -14.70
C ASP A 177 -10.73 6.91 -15.12
N VAL A 178 -10.05 8.02 -15.33
CA VAL A 178 -10.58 9.37 -15.67
C VAL A 178 -11.49 9.94 -14.58
N ASP A 179 -12.75 9.50 -14.52
CA ASP A 179 -13.81 10.02 -13.66
C ASP A 179 -14.61 8.88 -12.99
N GLN A 180 -14.09 7.65 -13.06
CA GLN A 180 -14.67 6.45 -12.48
C GLN A 180 -13.63 5.63 -11.71
N LEU A 181 -14.09 4.82 -10.75
CA LEU A 181 -13.27 3.83 -10.05
C LEU A 181 -13.63 2.44 -10.56
N VAL A 182 -12.62 1.69 -11.03
CA VAL A 182 -12.77 0.36 -11.60
C VAL A 182 -12.16 -0.69 -10.67
N LYS A 183 -12.86 -1.80 -10.44
CA LYS A 183 -12.30 -3.00 -9.82
C LYS A 183 -11.88 -3.98 -10.89
N ILE A 184 -10.76 -4.66 -10.65
CA ILE A 184 -10.22 -5.67 -11.56
C ILE A 184 -9.76 -6.87 -10.72
N SER A 185 -10.26 -8.05 -11.05
CA SER A 185 -9.78 -9.30 -10.44
C SER A 185 -8.47 -9.75 -11.08
N LEU A 186 -7.70 -10.60 -10.39
CA LEU A 186 -6.42 -11.08 -10.92
C LEU A 186 -6.54 -12.06 -12.12
N ASP A 187 -7.76 -12.43 -12.50
CA ASP A 187 -8.09 -13.16 -13.73
C ASP A 187 -8.58 -12.25 -14.87
N GLY A 188 -8.52 -10.92 -14.68
CA GLY A 188 -8.80 -9.91 -15.71
C GLY A 188 -10.28 -9.53 -15.86
N GLN A 189 -11.16 -9.94 -14.96
CA GLN A 189 -12.54 -9.44 -14.97
C GLN A 189 -12.59 -8.03 -14.39
N SER A 190 -13.19 -7.09 -15.08
CA SER A 190 -13.31 -5.70 -14.64
C SER A 190 -14.75 -5.26 -14.50
N GLU A 191 -15.03 -4.43 -13.50
CA GLU A 191 -16.32 -3.78 -13.29
C GLU A 191 -16.14 -2.34 -12.79
N VAL A 192 -17.04 -1.45 -13.20
CA VAL A 192 -17.07 -0.08 -12.66
C VAL A 192 -17.70 -0.12 -11.28
N MET A 193 -16.90 0.13 -10.24
CA MET A 193 -17.34 0.20 -8.85
C MET A 193 -18.09 1.51 -8.56
N VAL A 194 -17.53 2.63 -9.00
CA VAL A 194 -18.12 3.97 -8.82
C VAL A 194 -18.17 4.68 -10.16
N LYS A 195 -19.35 5.07 -10.59
CA LYS A 195 -19.56 5.83 -11.82
C LYS A 195 -19.40 7.32 -11.57
N PRO A 196 -19.14 8.15 -12.62
CA PRO A 196 -18.98 9.59 -12.46
C PRO A 196 -20.13 10.28 -11.73
N GLY A 197 -21.37 9.80 -11.92
CA GLY A 197 -22.58 10.35 -11.29
C GLY A 197 -22.77 9.97 -9.83
N ASP A 198 -21.99 9.02 -9.31
CA ASP A 198 -22.11 8.54 -7.93
C ASP A 198 -21.15 9.30 -6.98
N PHE A 199 -20.24 10.08 -7.53
CA PHE A 199 -19.39 10.98 -6.73
C PHE A 199 -20.18 12.22 -6.28
N PRO A 200 -19.95 12.71 -5.04
CA PRO A 200 -20.61 13.93 -4.54
C PRO A 200 -20.32 15.19 -5.36
N GLY A 201 -19.18 15.23 -6.02
CA GLY A 201 -18.79 16.23 -7.01
C GLY A 201 -18.91 15.70 -8.42
N LYS A 202 -18.26 16.35 -9.35
CA LYS A 202 -17.99 15.80 -10.68
C LYS A 202 -16.49 15.60 -10.77
N PRO A 203 -15.99 14.40 -10.60
CA PRO A 203 -14.55 14.15 -10.74
C PRO A 203 -14.13 14.56 -12.15
N VAL A 204 -12.97 15.22 -12.22
CA VAL A 204 -12.42 15.75 -13.47
C VAL A 204 -11.21 14.93 -13.90
N PHE A 205 -10.40 14.54 -12.89
CA PHE A 205 -9.12 13.90 -13.13
C PHE A 205 -8.76 13.05 -11.92
N LEU A 206 -9.48 11.92 -11.77
CA LEU A 206 -9.11 10.93 -10.76
C LEU A 206 -7.68 10.48 -11.05
N ASN A 207 -6.85 10.50 -10.01
CA ASN A 207 -5.43 10.30 -10.17
C ASN A 207 -4.94 9.11 -9.38
N ASP A 208 -4.69 9.23 -8.08
CA ASP A 208 -4.13 8.15 -7.29
C ASP A 208 -5.19 7.42 -6.45
N VAL A 209 -4.85 6.17 -6.09
CA VAL A 209 -5.68 5.27 -5.29
C VAL A 209 -4.85 4.72 -4.15
N GLU A 210 -5.34 4.87 -2.92
CA GLU A 210 -4.76 4.29 -1.70
C GLU A 210 -5.83 3.54 -0.92
N ILE A 211 -5.51 2.40 -0.30
CA ILE A 211 -6.49 1.55 0.39
C ILE A 211 -6.07 1.33 1.84
N ASP A 212 -7.00 1.59 2.78
CA ASP A 212 -6.73 1.33 4.20
C ASP A 212 -6.89 -0.16 4.58
N GLY A 213 -6.46 -0.51 5.79
CA GLY A 213 -6.53 -1.88 6.30
C GLY A 213 -7.97 -2.44 6.48
N HIS A 214 -9.00 -1.62 6.25
CA HIS A 214 -10.41 -2.02 6.29
C HIS A 214 -11.00 -2.20 4.88
N GLY A 215 -10.22 -1.89 3.83
CA GLY A 215 -10.67 -1.95 2.44
C GLY A 215 -11.44 -0.71 1.99
N ASN A 216 -11.36 0.41 2.72
CA ASN A 216 -11.84 1.67 2.19
C ASN A 216 -10.83 2.20 1.18
N VAL A 217 -11.32 2.60 0.03
CA VAL A 217 -10.51 3.13 -1.08
C VAL A 217 -10.53 4.65 -1.01
N TYR A 218 -9.37 5.26 -1.01
CA TYR A 218 -9.20 6.72 -1.12
C TYR A 218 -8.77 7.04 -2.53
N VAL A 219 -9.39 8.07 -3.12
CA VAL A 219 -9.09 8.47 -4.50
C VAL A 219 -8.86 9.98 -4.53
N SER A 220 -7.73 10.40 -5.08
CA SER A 220 -7.48 11.81 -5.36
C SER A 220 -8.10 12.23 -6.69
N ASP A 221 -8.64 13.43 -6.73
CA ASP A 221 -9.05 14.13 -7.96
C ASP A 221 -8.20 15.39 -8.09
N SER A 222 -7.31 15.44 -9.05
CA SER A 222 -6.45 16.60 -9.29
C SER A 222 -7.21 17.80 -9.86
N GLY A 223 -8.49 17.64 -10.23
CA GLY A 223 -9.30 18.67 -10.85
C GLY A 223 -8.78 19.11 -12.23
N ASP A 224 -9.14 20.32 -12.66
CA ASP A 224 -8.61 20.89 -13.89
C ASP A 224 -7.15 21.39 -13.71
N ASP A 225 -6.53 21.94 -14.76
CA ASP A 225 -5.15 22.44 -14.72
C ASP A 225 -4.90 23.53 -13.66
N ASN A 226 -5.94 24.15 -13.16
CA ASN A 226 -5.87 25.16 -12.11
C ASN A 226 -6.23 24.58 -10.72
N GLY A 227 -6.57 23.28 -10.65
CA GLY A 227 -7.05 22.63 -9.44
C GLY A 227 -8.50 22.97 -9.09
N LYS A 228 -9.28 23.45 -10.08
CA LYS A 228 -10.71 23.63 -9.88
C LYS A 228 -11.37 22.26 -9.83
N ASP A 229 -12.31 22.09 -8.90
CA ASP A 229 -13.03 20.86 -8.62
C ASP A 229 -12.13 19.71 -8.10
N ALA A 230 -10.89 20.03 -7.67
CA ALA A 230 -9.99 19.08 -7.02
C ALA A 230 -10.51 18.64 -5.66
N GLY A 231 -10.25 17.38 -5.29
CA GLY A 231 -10.70 16.81 -4.02
C GLY A 231 -10.05 15.47 -3.69
N ILE A 232 -10.46 14.90 -2.56
CA ILE A 232 -10.13 13.52 -2.17
C ILE A 232 -11.42 12.86 -1.71
N TYR A 233 -11.69 11.67 -2.24
CA TYR A 233 -12.86 10.88 -1.93
C TYR A 233 -12.48 9.62 -1.15
N GLN A 234 -13.36 9.20 -0.24
CA GLN A 234 -13.35 7.88 0.36
C GLN A 234 -14.51 7.05 -0.22
N VAL A 235 -14.22 5.84 -0.62
CA VAL A 235 -15.19 4.88 -1.13
C VAL A 235 -15.18 3.65 -0.22
N THR A 236 -16.32 3.31 0.38
CA THR A 236 -16.44 2.09 1.20
C THR A 236 -16.48 0.84 0.32
N ALA A 237 -16.30 -0.34 0.92
CA ALA A 237 -16.39 -1.62 0.20
C ALA A 237 -17.74 -1.80 -0.55
N GLU A 238 -18.82 -1.18 -0.04
CA GLU A 238 -20.15 -1.19 -0.67
C GLU A 238 -20.33 -0.13 -1.77
N GLY A 239 -19.27 0.64 -2.08
CA GLY A 239 -19.30 1.68 -3.11
C GLY A 239 -19.90 3.01 -2.68
N LYS A 240 -20.11 3.24 -1.38
CA LYS A 240 -20.57 4.56 -0.89
C LYS A 240 -19.44 5.56 -0.92
N VAL A 241 -19.62 6.68 -1.63
CA VAL A 241 -18.64 7.74 -1.77
C VAL A 241 -18.88 8.87 -0.78
N THR A 242 -17.80 9.31 -0.13
CA THR A 242 -17.78 10.50 0.72
C THR A 242 -16.63 11.40 0.30
N GLU A 243 -16.88 12.69 0.07
CA GLU A 243 -15.84 13.67 -0.20
C GLU A 243 -15.20 14.12 1.10
N ILE A 244 -13.88 13.82 1.29
CA ILE A 244 -13.11 14.18 2.48
C ILE A 244 -12.51 15.57 2.32
N ILE A 245 -11.83 15.82 1.21
CA ILE A 245 -11.23 17.10 0.89
C ILE A 245 -11.94 17.71 -0.28
N LYS A 246 -12.27 19.02 -0.12
CA LYS A 246 -12.88 19.86 -1.14
C LYS A 246 -11.89 20.88 -1.66
N GLN A 247 -12.20 21.44 -2.79
CA GLN A 247 -11.53 22.64 -3.30
C GLN A 247 -11.37 23.71 -2.19
N ASN A 248 -10.23 24.37 -2.14
CA ASN A 248 -9.84 25.37 -1.13
C ASN A 248 -9.43 24.84 0.25
N SER A 249 -9.12 23.57 0.37
CA SER A 249 -8.55 22.96 1.59
C SER A 249 -7.09 23.34 1.87
N GLY A 250 -6.45 24.04 0.93
CA GLY A 250 -5.01 24.32 0.92
C GLY A 250 -4.21 23.40 0.00
N ILE A 251 -4.73 22.23 -0.36
CA ILE A 251 -4.19 21.35 -1.40
C ILE A 251 -4.77 21.81 -2.74
N LYS A 252 -3.91 22.00 -3.73
CA LYS A 252 -4.31 22.58 -5.02
C LYS A 252 -4.68 21.52 -6.04
N ARG A 253 -3.82 20.54 -6.23
CA ARG A 253 -4.00 19.40 -7.15
C ARG A 253 -3.49 18.13 -6.47
N PRO A 254 -4.31 17.52 -5.58
CA PRO A 254 -3.90 16.29 -4.92
C PRO A 254 -3.60 15.20 -5.95
N ASN A 255 -2.50 14.49 -5.75
CA ASN A 255 -2.05 13.37 -6.55
C ASN A 255 -1.75 12.21 -5.60
N GLY A 256 -0.50 11.83 -5.39
CA GLY A 256 -0.12 10.70 -4.59
C GLY A 256 -0.71 10.71 -3.18
N LEU A 257 -1.24 9.59 -2.76
CA LEU A 257 -1.83 9.33 -1.46
C LEU A 257 -1.03 8.23 -0.76
N LEU A 258 -0.84 8.34 0.56
CA LEU A 258 -0.20 7.29 1.35
C LEU A 258 -0.74 7.31 2.77
N MET A 259 -1.30 6.20 3.24
CA MET A 259 -1.71 6.07 4.63
C MET A 259 -0.48 6.20 5.57
N ASP A 260 -0.55 7.12 6.53
CA ASP A 260 0.53 7.47 7.47
C ASP A 260 0.08 7.27 8.92
N GLY A 261 -0.50 6.11 9.19
CA GLY A 261 -1.05 5.72 10.49
C GLY A 261 -2.59 5.80 10.54
N TYR A 262 -3.13 5.59 11.74
CA TYR A 262 -4.58 5.58 11.93
C TYR A 262 -5.19 6.96 11.64
N ASN A 263 -6.14 7.04 10.71
CA ASN A 263 -6.82 8.28 10.27
C ASN A 263 -5.89 9.39 9.77
N LYS A 264 -4.68 9.08 9.35
CA LYS A 264 -3.76 10.04 8.75
C LYS A 264 -3.31 9.58 7.39
N MET A 265 -3.16 10.52 6.50
CA MET A 265 -2.71 10.30 5.13
C MET A 265 -1.69 11.36 4.74
N LEU A 266 -0.64 11.00 4.06
CA LEU A 266 0.20 11.93 3.32
C LEU A 266 -0.43 12.17 1.94
N VAL A 267 -0.36 13.41 1.47
CA VAL A 267 -0.89 13.81 0.18
C VAL A 267 0.19 14.61 -0.55
N ALA A 268 0.59 14.12 -1.70
CA ALA A 268 1.43 14.87 -2.64
C ALA A 268 0.57 15.85 -3.42
N ASP A 269 0.95 17.13 -3.45
CA ASP A 269 0.26 18.15 -4.23
C ASP A 269 1.05 18.45 -5.51
N PHE A 270 0.61 17.88 -6.60
CA PHE A 270 1.20 18.10 -7.92
C PHE A 270 1.22 19.58 -8.31
N GLY A 271 0.20 20.33 -7.89
CA GLY A 271 0.03 21.74 -8.28
C GLY A 271 1.02 22.70 -7.64
N THR A 272 1.57 22.35 -6.47
CA THR A 272 2.50 23.21 -5.71
C THR A 272 3.85 22.55 -5.43
N GLY A 273 3.96 21.24 -5.58
CA GLY A 273 5.13 20.45 -5.16
C GLY A 273 5.27 20.38 -3.64
N ASP A 274 4.16 20.49 -2.93
CA ASP A 274 4.09 20.42 -1.49
C ASP A 274 3.68 19.02 -1.02
N LEU A 275 4.08 18.65 0.19
CA LEU A 275 3.60 17.47 0.90
C LEU A 275 2.71 17.91 2.06
N PHE A 276 1.51 17.35 2.12
CA PHE A 276 0.56 17.58 3.20
C PHE A 276 0.37 16.34 4.05
N GLN A 277 0.08 16.53 5.34
CA GLN A 277 -0.51 15.53 6.21
C GLN A 277 -1.98 15.87 6.40
N LEU A 278 -2.85 14.96 6.01
CA LEU A 278 -4.30 15.03 6.13
C LEU A 278 -4.76 14.20 7.33
N ASP A 279 -5.51 14.82 8.23
CA ASP A 279 -6.32 14.10 9.22
C ASP A 279 -7.69 13.80 8.59
N ILE A 280 -7.95 12.52 8.33
CA ILE A 280 -9.12 12.06 7.55
C ILE A 280 -10.42 12.40 8.28
N ASN A 281 -10.47 12.25 9.60
CA ASN A 281 -11.69 12.48 10.38
C ASN A 281 -12.11 13.94 10.44
N SER A 282 -11.14 14.84 10.60
CA SER A 282 -11.40 16.27 10.68
C SER A 282 -11.32 16.99 9.33
N ALA A 283 -10.90 16.29 8.28
CA ALA A 283 -10.65 16.85 6.94
C ALA A 283 -9.65 18.01 6.97
N LYS A 284 -8.71 18.00 7.92
CA LYS A 284 -7.71 19.06 8.07
C LYS A 284 -6.41 18.66 7.41
N ALA A 285 -6.03 19.38 6.37
CA ALA A 285 -4.72 19.27 5.74
C ALA A 285 -3.73 20.26 6.36
N THR A 286 -2.51 19.80 6.62
CA THR A 286 -1.41 20.61 7.12
C THR A 286 -0.19 20.38 6.24
N LYS A 287 0.37 21.42 5.65
CA LYS A 287 1.60 21.31 4.88
C LYS A 287 2.75 20.93 5.80
N VAL A 288 3.48 19.87 5.45
CA VAL A 288 4.59 19.32 6.23
C VAL A 288 5.94 19.46 5.53
N ASN A 289 5.96 19.53 4.20
CA ASN A 289 7.18 19.71 3.40
C ASN A 289 6.87 20.39 2.06
N SER A 290 7.91 20.67 1.25
CA SER A 290 7.78 21.34 -0.03
C SER A 290 9.02 21.15 -0.91
N GLY A 291 8.91 21.50 -2.20
CA GLY A 291 10.03 21.52 -3.11
C GLY A 291 10.17 20.28 -3.99
N PHE A 292 9.09 19.50 -4.13
CA PHE A 292 9.08 18.25 -4.90
C PHE A 292 8.63 18.43 -6.36
N GLY A 293 8.61 19.66 -6.86
CA GLY A 293 8.25 19.94 -8.25
C GLY A 293 6.82 19.55 -8.58
N GLY A 294 6.62 18.59 -9.46
CA GLY A 294 5.33 17.93 -9.68
C GLY A 294 5.24 16.69 -8.81
N ALA A 295 4.99 16.88 -7.51
CA ALA A 295 4.91 15.78 -6.54
C ALA A 295 3.81 14.79 -6.97
N ASP A 296 4.19 13.55 -7.22
CA ASP A 296 3.36 12.52 -7.82
C ASP A 296 3.14 11.37 -6.83
N GLY A 297 3.85 10.27 -6.93
CA GLY A 297 3.69 9.12 -6.07
C GLY A 297 4.40 9.20 -4.72
N LEU A 298 3.89 8.45 -3.77
CA LEU A 298 4.40 8.33 -2.41
C LEU A 298 4.53 6.85 -2.02
N VAL A 299 5.66 6.46 -1.45
CA VAL A 299 5.80 5.11 -0.87
C VAL A 299 6.73 5.13 0.34
N ARG A 300 6.50 4.24 1.32
CA ARG A 300 7.44 3.93 2.39
C ARG A 300 8.11 2.59 2.15
N ASP A 301 9.41 2.52 2.42
CA ASP A 301 10.11 1.25 2.47
C ASP A 301 9.93 0.54 3.83
N THR A 302 10.48 -0.66 3.95
CA THR A 302 10.40 -1.48 5.16
C THR A 302 11.15 -0.88 6.36
N ASP A 303 12.09 0.02 6.13
CA ASP A 303 12.85 0.74 7.17
C ASP A 303 12.16 2.05 7.58
N GLY A 304 11.03 2.39 6.92
CA GLY A 304 10.20 3.56 7.21
C GLY A 304 10.59 4.82 6.46
N PHE A 305 11.58 4.79 5.57
CA PHE A 305 11.91 5.93 4.73
C PHE A 305 10.78 6.22 3.75
N LEU A 306 10.41 7.48 3.63
CA LEU A 306 9.43 7.97 2.67
C LEU A 306 10.12 8.34 1.36
N TYR A 307 9.60 7.87 0.25
CA TYR A 307 10.02 8.27 -1.10
C TYR A 307 8.91 9.06 -1.78
N ILE A 308 9.31 10.04 -2.56
CA ILE A 308 8.43 10.95 -3.31
C ILE A 308 8.96 11.06 -4.72
N SER A 309 8.13 10.81 -5.71
CA SER A 309 8.45 11.07 -7.11
C SER A 309 8.08 12.50 -7.52
N ASP A 310 8.82 13.02 -8.49
CA ASP A 310 8.62 14.35 -9.09
C ASP A 310 8.50 14.18 -10.61
N TRP A 311 7.27 14.16 -11.08
CA TRP A 311 6.96 13.94 -12.48
C TRP A 311 7.54 15.03 -13.40
N ASN A 312 7.52 16.30 -12.95
CA ASN A 312 7.98 17.42 -13.76
C ASN A 312 9.48 17.39 -14.04
N ASN A 313 10.26 16.95 -13.05
CA ASN A 313 11.72 17.02 -13.12
C ASN A 313 12.39 15.63 -13.19
N GLY A 314 11.62 14.53 -13.21
CA GLY A 314 12.12 13.17 -13.31
C GLY A 314 12.96 12.75 -12.11
N LYS A 315 12.59 13.19 -10.90
CA LYS A 315 13.34 12.97 -9.65
C LYS A 315 12.65 12.00 -8.74
N VAL A 316 13.46 11.37 -7.89
CA VAL A 316 13.00 10.63 -6.72
C VAL A 316 13.73 11.16 -5.49
N TRP A 317 12.94 11.51 -4.47
CA TRP A 317 13.40 12.03 -3.19
C TRP A 317 13.21 11.00 -2.09
N GLN A 318 14.09 11.01 -1.07
CA GLN A 318 13.97 10.20 0.14
C GLN A 318 13.94 11.11 1.37
N LEU A 319 13.12 10.75 2.35
CA LEU A 319 13.01 11.43 3.64
C LEU A 319 12.94 10.39 4.77
N ASN A 320 13.63 10.64 5.89
CA ASN A 320 13.47 9.80 7.10
C ASN A 320 12.08 9.94 7.71
N GLU A 321 11.51 11.15 7.63
CA GLU A 321 10.16 11.50 8.09
C GLU A 321 9.58 12.56 7.16
N ALA A 322 8.26 12.67 7.09
CA ALA A 322 7.58 13.63 6.21
C ALA A 322 8.05 15.10 6.36
N LYS A 323 8.55 15.48 7.55
CA LYS A 323 9.07 16.82 7.86
C LYS A 323 10.59 16.94 7.72
N ALA A 324 11.30 15.86 7.41
CA ALA A 324 12.74 15.88 7.28
C ALA A 324 13.19 16.61 6.02
N THR A 325 14.46 16.98 5.96
CA THR A 325 15.07 17.55 4.75
C THR A 325 15.12 16.47 3.66
N PRO A 326 14.55 16.72 2.47
CA PRO A 326 14.58 15.76 1.37
C PRO A 326 16.01 15.51 0.89
N GLN A 327 16.35 14.24 0.66
CA GLN A 327 17.57 13.82 -0.01
C GLN A 327 17.24 13.40 -1.44
N LEU A 328 17.91 13.95 -2.43
CA LEU A 328 17.79 13.53 -3.81
C LEU A 328 18.44 12.15 -4.00
N ILE A 329 17.67 11.19 -4.49
CA ILE A 329 18.16 9.84 -4.82
C ILE A 329 18.61 9.77 -6.27
N THR A 330 17.79 10.31 -7.19
CA THR A 330 18.07 10.34 -8.62
C THR A 330 17.29 11.46 -9.31
N ASP A 331 17.79 11.91 -10.47
CA ASP A 331 17.15 12.89 -11.36
C ASP A 331 17.26 12.48 -12.84
N GLU A 332 17.35 11.17 -13.09
CA GLU A 332 17.63 10.62 -14.43
C GLU A 332 16.39 10.28 -15.26
N TYR A 333 15.20 10.38 -14.69
CA TYR A 333 13.95 10.01 -15.36
C TYR A 333 13.38 11.15 -16.19
N LYS A 334 12.51 10.83 -17.14
CA LYS A 334 11.82 11.84 -17.96
C LYS A 334 10.54 12.36 -17.30
N ALA A 335 9.84 11.48 -16.61
CA ALA A 335 8.64 11.79 -15.85
C ALA A 335 8.42 10.66 -14.83
N ALA A 336 8.97 10.81 -13.64
CA ALA A 336 8.80 9.87 -12.54
C ALA A 336 7.36 9.97 -12.02
N ALA A 337 6.53 9.00 -12.41
CA ALA A 337 5.11 8.96 -12.08
C ALA A 337 4.88 8.27 -10.73
N ASP A 338 3.72 7.70 -10.47
CA ASP A 338 3.39 7.10 -9.20
C ASP A 338 4.27 5.86 -8.89
N ILE A 339 4.75 5.77 -7.67
CA ILE A 339 5.75 4.80 -7.23
C ILE A 339 5.21 3.84 -6.18
N ALA A 340 5.69 2.60 -6.21
CA ALA A 340 5.36 1.59 -5.21
C ALA A 340 6.59 0.82 -4.73
N LEU A 341 6.41 -0.02 -3.72
CA LEU A 341 7.44 -0.93 -3.22
C LEU A 341 7.33 -2.29 -3.94
N SER A 342 8.46 -2.89 -4.30
CA SER A 342 8.48 -4.29 -4.77
C SER A 342 8.07 -5.25 -3.65
N ALA A 343 7.56 -6.42 -4.01
CA ALA A 343 7.08 -7.42 -3.04
C ALA A 343 8.15 -7.85 -2.02
N ASP A 344 9.42 -7.86 -2.42
CA ASP A 344 10.55 -8.19 -1.54
C ASP A 344 11.13 -6.98 -0.79
N GLY A 345 10.56 -5.79 -0.95
CA GLY A 345 10.98 -4.57 -0.30
C GLY A 345 12.34 -4.00 -0.73
N LYS A 346 12.94 -4.53 -1.80
CA LYS A 346 14.31 -4.14 -2.21
C LYS A 346 14.36 -3.07 -3.28
N TYR A 347 13.24 -2.79 -3.92
CA TYR A 347 13.17 -1.85 -5.04
C TYR A 347 11.96 -0.94 -4.92
N ILE A 348 12.14 0.30 -5.35
CA ILE A 348 11.04 1.18 -5.73
C ILE A 348 10.68 0.85 -7.17
N LEU A 349 9.43 0.50 -7.39
CA LEU A 349 8.83 0.38 -8.72
C LEU A 349 8.55 1.80 -9.21
N MET A 350 9.20 2.21 -10.28
CA MET A 350 9.14 3.60 -10.77
C MET A 350 8.75 3.62 -12.25
N PRO A 351 7.47 3.89 -12.55
CA PRO A 351 7.02 4.14 -13.91
C PRO A 351 7.60 5.46 -14.43
N ASP A 352 8.30 5.43 -15.55
CA ASP A 352 8.67 6.65 -16.29
C ASP A 352 7.72 6.82 -17.47
N MET A 353 6.68 7.60 -17.23
CA MET A 353 5.57 7.80 -18.15
C MET A 353 6.01 8.24 -19.55
N LYS A 354 6.94 9.19 -19.63
CA LYS A 354 7.46 9.71 -20.91
C LYS A 354 8.51 8.82 -21.57
N ALA A 355 9.17 7.97 -20.80
CA ALA A 355 10.11 7.00 -21.34
C ALA A 355 9.43 5.72 -21.82
N GLY A 356 8.19 5.44 -21.38
CA GLY A 356 7.49 4.18 -21.64
C GLY A 356 8.15 2.99 -20.96
N LYS A 357 8.58 3.16 -19.70
CA LYS A 357 9.36 2.16 -18.96
C LYS A 357 8.91 2.06 -17.51
N LEU A 358 9.05 0.86 -16.96
CA LEU A 358 9.03 0.64 -15.52
C LEU A 358 10.47 0.31 -15.07
N TYR A 359 11.01 1.09 -14.15
CA TYR A 359 12.31 0.86 -13.54
C TYR A 359 12.15 0.21 -12.16
N PHE A 360 13.12 -0.64 -11.81
CA PHE A 360 13.30 -1.19 -10.46
C PHE A 360 14.49 -0.45 -9.82
N LEU A 361 14.21 0.63 -9.10
CA LEU A 361 15.22 1.45 -8.43
C LEU A 361 15.62 0.80 -7.11
N PRO A 362 16.89 0.35 -6.94
CA PRO A 362 17.32 -0.31 -5.70
C PRO A 362 17.23 0.61 -4.49
N ILE A 363 16.67 0.12 -3.40
CA ILE A 363 16.72 0.73 -2.07
C ILE A 363 18.10 0.39 -1.46
N LYS A 364 18.80 1.39 -0.93
CA LYS A 364 20.17 1.25 -0.37
C LYS A 364 20.14 1.17 1.14
#